data_6b4c6b853d1b705cccb8971100077e24
#
_entry.id   6b4c6b853d1b705cccb8971100077e24
#
_cell.length_a   1.000
_cell.length_b   1.000
_cell.length_c   1.000
_cell.angle_alpha   90.00
_cell.angle_beta   90.00
_cell.angle_gamma   90.00
#
_symmetry.space_group_name_H-M   'P 1'
#
loop_
_entity.id
_entity.type
_entity.pdbx_description
1 polymer ?
#
loop_
_entity_poly.entity_id
_entity_poly.type
_entity_poly.pdbx_seq_one_letter_code
_entity_poly.pdbx_strand_id
1 'polypeptide(L)'
;MTPIRMDRRSLFGLVGATAGATLLGGCSGDGGSSSGSAKTIKWWHIANTDPMMSKWAEMAHQFEAAHPGVKFEITPLENEAFKTKLTTNIQAGDPPDIFHTWGGGVLFQQADAGMVKDITDQVGAWKDTLVPAAVDPYSTDGKTYGSPVDTGMVGFWYNKELFGKAGISAPPATWAEYLDAVRKLKAAKITPIALAGKEKWPGHYYWAYLAMRVAGLDALKQAAGDKDFTKPDFVAAGAHLKELVDLQPFQTGFLAAGYSTPDGQAATMGNGKAAMELMGQWAPGVEKDSSVGKKGLGDSLGFFPFPAVDGGKGKITDAFGGGGGFAVGKDAPSEAVEFLKFIAQPENARTEAKTAGVLPVVKAAEDAVTDPNLKLVAQTLTTSTGFQLYLDQAYAPAVGQQVNDSVAELLAAKASPEQVVKAITDAAKQG
;
A
#
# COMPACT_ATOMS: atom_id res chain seq x y z
N MET A 1 -50.65 -15.37 -25.45
CA MET A 1 -50.69 -14.82 -24.07
C MET A 1 -49.94 -13.52 -24.05
N THR A 2 -50.65 -12.43 -23.96
CA THR A 2 -50.22 -11.03 -24.15
C THR A 2 -49.55 -10.49 -22.87
N PRO A 3 -48.46 -9.73 -22.97
CA PRO A 3 -47.84 -9.13 -21.77
C PRO A 3 -48.57 -7.83 -21.39
N ILE A 4 -48.86 -7.70 -20.11
CA ILE A 4 -49.45 -6.51 -19.50
C ILE A 4 -48.37 -5.46 -19.29
N ARG A 5 -48.53 -4.32 -19.99
CA ARG A 5 -47.81 -3.06 -19.72
C ARG A 5 -48.42 -2.41 -18.48
N MET A 6 -47.62 -2.12 -17.47
CA MET A 6 -47.99 -1.21 -16.39
C MET A 6 -47.38 0.17 -16.65
N ASP A 7 -48.29 1.14 -16.70
CA ASP A 7 -48.04 2.55 -17.01
C ASP A 7 -47.60 3.32 -15.75
N ARG A 8 -46.62 4.17 -15.92
CA ARG A 8 -46.11 5.09 -14.88
C ARG A 8 -46.90 6.40 -14.93
N ARG A 9 -48.00 6.53 -14.21
CA ARG A 9 -48.59 7.83 -13.82
C ARG A 9 -49.74 7.61 -12.88
N SER A 10 -49.59 8.03 -11.64
CA SER A 10 -50.64 8.50 -10.73
C SER A 10 -50.32 8.15 -9.28
N LEU A 11 -49.82 9.07 -8.54
CA LEU A 11 -50.20 9.34 -7.14
C LEU A 11 -49.66 10.74 -6.74
N PHE A 12 -50.46 11.74 -7.13
CA PHE A 12 -50.47 13.04 -6.46
C PHE A 12 -51.86 13.20 -5.80
N GLY A 13 -51.84 13.68 -4.60
CA GLY A 13 -53.02 14.23 -3.88
C GLY A 13 -53.24 13.50 -2.56
N LEU A 14 -53.46 14.09 -1.44
CA LEU A 14 -54.07 15.31 -0.94
C LEU A 14 -53.73 15.44 0.55
N VAL A 15 -53.21 16.56 1.00
CA VAL A 15 -53.83 17.65 1.77
C VAL A 15 -54.32 17.31 3.18
N GLY A 16 -53.88 18.14 4.12
CA GLY A 16 -54.49 18.29 5.45
C GLY A 16 -53.76 19.32 6.31
N ALA A 17 -54.04 20.59 6.10
CA ALA A 17 -53.63 21.68 6.99
C ALA A 17 -54.55 21.71 8.24
N THR A 18 -53.96 21.81 9.42
CA THR A 18 -54.61 22.40 10.59
C THR A 18 -53.64 23.30 11.33
N ALA A 19 -53.95 24.56 11.29
CA ALA A 19 -53.32 25.61 12.08
C ALA A 19 -53.85 25.55 13.54
N GLY A 20 -52.94 25.72 14.49
CA GLY A 20 -53.27 25.92 15.89
C GLY A 20 -52.16 26.76 16.54
N ALA A 21 -52.37 28.06 16.58
CA ALA A 21 -51.58 28.99 17.32
C ALA A 21 -51.92 28.97 18.83
N THR A 22 -50.91 28.86 19.68
CA THR A 22 -51.00 29.38 21.07
C THR A 22 -49.73 30.06 21.42
N LEU A 23 -49.84 31.31 21.76
CA LEU A 23 -48.84 32.24 22.24
C LEU A 23 -48.65 32.12 23.77
N LEU A 24 -47.47 32.56 24.20
CA LEU A 24 -47.06 33.15 25.48
C LEU A 24 -46.50 32.25 26.58
N GLY A 25 -45.28 32.61 26.92
CA GLY A 25 -44.66 32.32 28.21
C GLY A 25 -43.12 32.42 28.13
N GLY A 26 -42.58 33.65 28.16
CA GLY A 26 -41.17 33.89 28.35
C GLY A 26 -40.73 33.60 29.77
N CYS A 27 -39.47 33.21 29.92
CA CYS A 27 -38.58 33.66 31.01
C CYS A 27 -37.14 33.36 30.63
N SER A 28 -36.35 34.37 30.65
CA SER A 28 -34.92 34.46 30.58
C SER A 28 -34.23 33.48 31.54
N GLY A 29 -33.28 32.76 31.02
CA GLY A 29 -32.29 31.99 31.75
C GLY A 29 -31.04 31.98 30.90
N ASP A 30 -30.16 32.93 31.18
CA ASP A 30 -28.80 33.01 30.65
C ASP A 30 -28.03 31.77 31.08
N GLY A 31 -27.57 30.99 30.13
CA GLY A 31 -26.83 29.74 30.34
C GLY A 31 -26.42 29.22 29.01
N GLY A 32 -25.66 30.00 28.25
CA GLY A 32 -25.11 29.60 26.94
C GLY A 32 -24.09 28.47 27.07
N SER A 33 -24.58 27.24 27.21
CA SER A 33 -23.82 26.09 26.81
C SER A 33 -24.02 25.96 25.30
N SER A 34 -23.13 26.57 24.52
CA SER A 34 -22.96 26.20 23.12
C SER A 34 -22.47 24.77 23.12
N SER A 35 -23.40 23.82 23.06
CA SER A 35 -23.11 22.48 22.63
C SER A 35 -22.72 22.56 21.14
N GLY A 36 -21.49 22.96 20.89
CA GLY A 36 -20.93 22.86 19.55
C GLY A 36 -21.15 21.43 19.09
N SER A 37 -21.81 21.25 17.93
CA SER A 37 -21.94 19.94 17.32
C SER A 37 -20.55 19.32 17.21
N ALA A 38 -20.40 18.09 17.69
CA ALA A 38 -19.15 17.36 17.60
C ALA A 38 -18.67 17.34 16.14
N LYS A 39 -17.41 17.71 15.90
CA LYS A 39 -16.79 17.61 14.59
C LYS A 39 -16.48 16.14 14.34
N THR A 40 -17.08 15.57 13.32
CA THR A 40 -16.78 14.17 12.91
C THR A 40 -15.73 14.18 11.84
N ILE A 41 -14.63 13.46 12.04
CA ILE A 41 -13.53 13.25 11.08
C ILE A 41 -13.71 11.89 10.45
N LYS A 42 -13.95 11.84 9.15
CA LYS A 42 -14.01 10.61 8.36
C LYS A 42 -12.61 10.15 8.03
N TRP A 43 -12.18 9.05 8.60
CA TRP A 43 -10.84 8.49 8.38
C TRP A 43 -10.89 7.15 7.69
N TRP A 44 -10.35 7.08 6.45
CA TRP A 44 -10.29 5.87 5.65
C TRP A 44 -8.88 5.34 5.53
N HIS A 45 -8.69 4.06 5.81
CA HIS A 45 -7.40 3.41 5.76
C HIS A 45 -7.47 1.95 5.34
N ILE A 46 -6.31 1.35 5.02
CA ILE A 46 -6.19 -0.02 4.52
C ILE A 46 -5.87 -1.05 5.61
N ALA A 47 -5.67 -0.65 6.85
CA ALA A 47 -5.46 -1.58 7.95
C ALA A 47 -6.79 -2.26 8.31
N ASN A 48 -7.06 -3.38 7.67
CA ASN A 48 -8.28 -4.17 7.82
C ASN A 48 -8.07 -5.46 8.65
N THR A 49 -6.86 -5.65 9.17
CA THR A 49 -6.46 -6.75 10.07
C THR A 49 -5.69 -6.21 11.27
N ASP A 50 -5.68 -7.00 12.34
CA ASP A 50 -4.87 -6.71 13.52
C ASP A 50 -3.37 -7.06 13.27
N PRO A 51 -2.46 -6.42 14.01
CA PRO A 51 -2.70 -5.49 15.13
C PRO A 51 -2.93 -4.03 14.73
N MET A 52 -2.68 -3.65 13.47
CA MET A 52 -2.72 -2.25 13.05
C MET A 52 -4.13 -1.65 13.10
N MET A 53 -5.16 -2.41 12.73
CA MET A 53 -6.55 -1.96 12.75
C MET A 53 -6.95 -1.50 14.17
N SER A 54 -6.74 -2.34 15.16
CA SER A 54 -7.05 -2.00 16.56
C SER A 54 -6.18 -0.86 17.09
N LYS A 55 -4.91 -0.80 16.67
CA LYS A 55 -3.99 0.23 17.13
C LYS A 55 -4.38 1.63 16.61
N TRP A 56 -4.77 1.75 15.36
CA TRP A 56 -5.24 3.03 14.81
C TRP A 56 -6.57 3.46 15.43
N ALA A 57 -7.49 2.52 15.69
CA ALA A 57 -8.71 2.83 16.43
C ALA A 57 -8.39 3.34 17.85
N GLU A 58 -7.42 2.73 18.55
CA GLU A 58 -6.97 3.19 19.86
C GLU A 58 -6.38 4.61 19.80
N MET A 59 -5.53 4.92 18.80
CA MET A 59 -4.98 6.27 18.61
C MET A 59 -6.07 7.31 18.37
N ALA A 60 -7.09 6.99 17.56
CA ALA A 60 -8.24 7.88 17.37
C ALA A 60 -8.97 8.16 18.69
N HIS A 61 -9.23 7.13 19.50
CA HIS A 61 -9.86 7.30 20.81
C HIS A 61 -9.02 8.12 21.80
N GLN A 62 -7.68 7.95 21.77
CA GLN A 62 -6.77 8.77 22.58
C GLN A 62 -6.82 10.24 22.14
N PHE A 63 -6.86 10.50 20.84
CA PHE A 63 -7.01 11.85 20.31
C PHE A 63 -8.36 12.47 20.68
N GLU A 64 -9.47 11.73 20.55
CA GLU A 64 -10.81 12.17 20.97
C GLU A 64 -10.86 12.55 22.45
N ALA A 65 -10.21 11.77 23.31
CA ALA A 65 -10.15 12.04 24.75
C ALA A 65 -9.38 13.34 25.06
N ALA A 66 -8.35 13.67 24.28
CA ALA A 66 -7.56 14.89 24.41
C ALA A 66 -8.22 16.12 23.73
N HIS A 67 -9.16 15.90 22.80
CA HIS A 67 -9.82 16.96 22.02
C HIS A 67 -11.36 16.86 22.15
N PRO A 68 -11.95 17.34 23.27
CA PRO A 68 -13.40 17.31 23.48
C PRO A 68 -14.15 17.98 22.31
N GLY A 69 -15.12 17.27 21.74
CA GLY A 69 -15.88 17.74 20.57
C GLY A 69 -15.37 17.21 19.24
N VAL A 70 -14.28 16.43 19.20
CA VAL A 70 -13.85 15.67 18.02
C VAL A 70 -14.32 14.23 18.13
N LYS A 71 -14.78 13.65 17.01
CA LYS A 71 -15.14 12.24 16.84
C LYS A 71 -14.60 11.70 15.55
N PHE A 72 -14.23 10.43 15.52
CA PHE A 72 -13.81 9.74 14.32
C PHE A 72 -14.88 8.78 13.80
N GLU A 73 -15.10 8.82 12.50
CA GLU A 73 -15.77 7.77 11.73
C GLU A 73 -14.71 7.01 10.94
N ILE A 74 -14.25 5.88 11.50
CA ILE A 74 -13.16 5.10 10.93
C ILE A 74 -13.72 4.06 9.96
N THR A 75 -13.16 4.01 8.74
CA THR A 75 -13.52 3.04 7.72
C THR A 75 -12.27 2.26 7.29
N PRO A 76 -11.97 1.12 7.91
CA PRO A 76 -10.95 0.20 7.43
C PRO A 76 -11.46 -0.54 6.19
N LEU A 77 -10.64 -0.62 5.15
CA LEU A 77 -10.98 -1.23 3.87
C LEU A 77 -9.84 -2.15 3.40
N GLU A 78 -10.19 -3.21 2.68
CA GLU A 78 -9.22 -3.95 1.89
C GLU A 78 -8.65 -3.04 0.79
N ASN A 79 -7.37 -3.27 0.39
CA ASN A 79 -6.60 -2.38 -0.46
C ASN A 79 -7.30 -1.98 -1.77
N GLU A 80 -7.81 -2.95 -2.54
CA GLU A 80 -8.45 -2.66 -3.83
C GLU A 80 -9.85 -2.03 -3.65
N ALA A 81 -10.57 -2.42 -2.61
CA ALA A 81 -11.83 -1.79 -2.23
C ALA A 81 -11.62 -0.33 -1.80
N PHE A 82 -10.53 -0.05 -1.05
CA PHE A 82 -10.13 1.30 -0.68
C PHE A 82 -9.82 2.16 -1.92
N LYS A 83 -8.95 1.69 -2.82
CA LYS A 83 -8.59 2.41 -4.05
C LYS A 83 -9.81 2.74 -4.89
N THR A 84 -10.71 1.78 -5.08
CA THR A 84 -11.95 1.96 -5.85
C THR A 84 -12.88 2.99 -5.21
N LYS A 85 -13.11 2.87 -3.90
CA LYS A 85 -14.00 3.77 -3.16
C LYS A 85 -13.42 5.19 -3.11
N LEU A 86 -12.11 5.34 -2.83
CA LEU A 86 -11.44 6.63 -2.80
C LEU A 86 -11.50 7.31 -4.17
N THR A 87 -11.18 6.60 -5.26
CA THR A 87 -11.26 7.14 -6.62
C THR A 87 -12.66 7.66 -6.94
N THR A 88 -13.70 6.90 -6.58
CA THR A 88 -15.09 7.32 -6.79
C THR A 88 -15.42 8.60 -6.05
N ASN A 89 -15.00 8.72 -4.79
CA ASN A 89 -15.26 9.93 -3.99
C ASN A 89 -14.44 11.14 -4.43
N ILE A 90 -13.18 10.94 -4.82
CA ILE A 90 -12.35 11.99 -5.42
C ILE A 90 -13.01 12.53 -6.69
N GLN A 91 -13.50 11.66 -7.58
CA GLN A 91 -14.22 12.06 -8.81
C GLN A 91 -15.54 12.76 -8.52
N ALA A 92 -16.22 12.41 -7.44
CA ALA A 92 -17.43 13.08 -6.98
C ALA A 92 -17.16 14.43 -6.29
N GLY A 93 -15.90 14.78 -6.02
CA GLY A 93 -15.51 15.99 -5.32
C GLY A 93 -15.74 15.95 -3.80
N ASP A 94 -15.92 14.75 -3.22
CA ASP A 94 -16.23 14.52 -1.80
C ASP A 94 -15.21 13.53 -1.19
N PRO A 95 -13.91 13.91 -1.06
CA PRO A 95 -12.91 13.07 -0.41
C PRO A 95 -13.21 12.94 1.09
N PRO A 96 -12.81 11.82 1.74
CA PRO A 96 -12.83 11.73 3.19
C PRO A 96 -11.87 12.75 3.82
N ASP A 97 -12.07 13.08 5.10
CA ASP A 97 -11.26 14.08 5.80
C ASP A 97 -9.79 13.65 5.94
N ILE A 98 -9.56 12.37 6.24
CA ILE A 98 -8.23 11.75 6.26
C ILE A 98 -8.31 10.45 5.48
N PHE A 99 -7.34 10.20 4.62
CA PHE A 99 -7.28 8.95 3.89
C PHE A 99 -5.86 8.47 3.65
N HIS A 100 -5.73 7.16 3.62
CA HIS A 100 -4.46 6.50 3.34
C HIS A 100 -3.93 6.87 1.95
N THR A 101 -2.63 7.07 1.84
CA THR A 101 -1.92 7.30 0.59
C THR A 101 -0.50 6.76 0.66
N TRP A 102 0.04 6.38 -0.49
CA TRP A 102 1.45 6.00 -0.62
C TRP A 102 2.30 7.13 -1.21
N GLY A 103 1.67 8.31 -1.42
CA GLY A 103 2.34 9.41 -2.08
C GLY A 103 2.46 9.24 -3.61
N GLY A 104 3.41 9.94 -4.21
CA GLY A 104 3.73 9.84 -5.64
C GLY A 104 2.66 10.39 -6.57
N GLY A 105 2.69 9.96 -7.82
CA GLY A 105 1.84 10.50 -8.89
C GLY A 105 0.34 10.41 -8.62
N VAL A 106 -0.11 9.37 -7.90
CA VAL A 106 -1.52 9.25 -7.50
C VAL A 106 -1.93 10.39 -6.57
N LEU A 107 -1.14 10.67 -5.53
CA LEU A 107 -1.41 11.77 -4.60
C LEU A 107 -1.32 13.12 -5.30
N PHE A 108 -0.32 13.32 -6.15
CA PHE A 108 -0.12 14.59 -6.84
C PHE A 108 -1.26 14.89 -7.82
N GLN A 109 -1.78 13.89 -8.54
CA GLN A 109 -2.96 14.07 -9.38
C GLN A 109 -4.21 14.45 -8.55
N GLN A 110 -4.37 13.90 -7.34
CA GLN A 110 -5.46 14.29 -6.43
C GLN A 110 -5.28 15.73 -5.93
N ALA A 111 -4.05 16.15 -5.67
CA ALA A 111 -3.72 17.53 -5.27
C ALA A 111 -3.98 18.53 -6.43
N ASP A 112 -3.55 18.19 -7.64
CA ASP A 112 -3.80 19.01 -8.85
C ASP A 112 -5.30 19.17 -9.16
N ALA A 113 -6.09 18.14 -8.84
CA ALA A 113 -7.55 18.19 -8.90
C ALA A 113 -8.19 19.02 -7.78
N GLY A 114 -7.41 19.56 -6.84
CA GLY A 114 -7.89 20.34 -5.69
C GLY A 114 -8.63 19.53 -4.64
N MET A 115 -8.40 18.21 -4.58
CA MET A 115 -9.08 17.31 -3.65
C MET A 115 -8.34 17.09 -2.33
N VAL A 116 -7.07 17.51 -2.26
CA VAL A 116 -6.19 17.34 -1.10
C VAL A 116 -5.70 18.70 -0.62
N LYS A 117 -5.63 18.89 0.69
CA LYS A 117 -5.07 20.09 1.30
C LYS A 117 -3.55 20.16 1.12
N ASP A 118 -3.06 21.34 0.78
CA ASP A 118 -1.67 21.73 1.02
C ASP A 118 -1.48 21.92 2.53
N ILE A 119 -0.64 21.09 3.14
CA ILE A 119 -0.35 21.09 4.58
C ILE A 119 1.11 21.49 4.87
N THR A 120 1.77 22.15 3.91
CA THR A 120 3.19 22.51 3.98
C THR A 120 3.55 23.27 5.27
N ASP A 121 2.78 24.31 5.60
CA ASP A 121 3.04 25.14 6.77
C ASP A 121 2.86 24.34 8.06
N GLN A 122 1.81 23.51 8.13
CA GLN A 122 1.50 22.73 9.32
C GLN A 122 2.52 21.62 9.54
N VAL A 123 2.89 20.86 8.47
CA VAL A 123 3.89 19.78 8.54
C VAL A 123 5.26 20.34 8.93
N GLY A 124 5.56 21.60 8.58
CA GLY A 124 6.79 22.27 9.00
C GLY A 124 7.08 22.16 10.48
N ALA A 125 6.06 22.04 11.33
CA ALA A 125 6.21 21.91 12.79
C ALA A 125 6.81 20.56 13.23
N TRP A 126 6.78 19.50 12.40
CA TRP A 126 7.31 18.18 12.76
C TRP A 126 8.12 17.51 11.63
N LYS A 127 8.19 18.09 10.43
CA LYS A 127 8.88 17.52 9.25
C LYS A 127 10.34 17.14 9.57
N ASP A 128 11.03 17.96 10.34
CA ASP A 128 12.44 17.73 10.69
C ASP A 128 12.64 16.53 11.63
N THR A 129 11.59 16.05 12.29
CA THR A 129 11.63 14.84 13.11
C THR A 129 11.50 13.57 12.28
N LEU A 130 11.08 13.68 11.03
CA LEU A 130 10.89 12.56 10.10
C LEU A 130 12.16 12.28 9.28
N VAL A 131 12.26 11.06 8.79
CA VAL A 131 13.28 10.66 7.81
C VAL A 131 12.98 11.39 6.49
N PRO A 132 13.90 12.22 5.95
CA PRO A 132 13.62 13.05 4.77
C PRO A 132 13.14 12.25 3.55
N ALA A 133 13.80 11.14 3.23
CA ALA A 133 13.43 10.28 2.10
C ALA A 133 12.00 9.70 2.20
N ALA A 134 11.43 9.61 3.41
CA ALA A 134 10.05 9.17 3.59
C ALA A 134 9.03 10.28 3.31
N VAL A 135 9.46 11.55 3.38
CA VAL A 135 8.59 12.72 3.09
C VAL A 135 8.54 13.05 1.61
N ASP A 136 9.61 12.75 0.87
CA ASP A 136 9.72 13.09 -0.57
C ASP A 136 8.51 12.61 -1.42
N PRO A 137 7.96 11.38 -1.24
CA PRO A 137 6.79 10.94 -1.99
C PRO A 137 5.51 11.74 -1.73
N TYR A 138 5.47 12.54 -0.66
CA TYR A 138 4.31 13.34 -0.26
C TYR A 138 4.45 14.81 -0.64
N SER A 139 5.57 15.18 -1.30
CA SER A 139 5.89 16.58 -1.61
C SER A 139 6.22 16.75 -3.09
N THR A 140 5.69 17.82 -3.68
CA THR A 140 5.99 18.24 -5.06
C THR A 140 5.91 19.76 -5.15
N ASP A 141 6.74 20.38 -5.99
CA ASP A 141 6.76 21.83 -6.24
C ASP A 141 6.83 22.68 -4.97
N GLY A 142 7.58 22.19 -3.96
CA GLY A 142 7.75 22.89 -2.69
C GLY A 142 6.55 22.76 -1.73
N LYS A 143 5.52 22.01 -2.11
CA LYS A 143 4.30 21.75 -1.31
C LYS A 143 4.26 20.34 -0.78
N THR A 144 3.65 20.16 0.37
CA THR A 144 3.45 18.87 1.04
C THR A 144 1.96 18.58 1.18
N TYR A 145 1.52 17.41 0.71
CA TYR A 145 0.12 17.01 0.62
C TYR A 145 -0.24 15.82 1.52
N GLY A 146 0.70 15.34 2.33
CA GLY A 146 0.47 14.25 3.26
C GLY A 146 1.60 14.10 4.26
N SER A 147 1.42 13.22 5.22
CA SER A 147 2.42 12.86 6.22
C SER A 147 2.66 11.36 6.20
N PRO A 148 3.91 10.88 6.00
CA PRO A 148 4.23 9.46 6.10
C PRO A 148 4.05 8.97 7.54
N VAL A 149 3.73 7.67 7.68
CA VAL A 149 3.61 6.97 8.96
C VAL A 149 4.70 5.91 9.10
N ASP A 150 4.92 5.16 8.03
CA ASP A 150 5.97 4.14 7.97
C ASP A 150 6.80 4.27 6.69
N THR A 151 7.85 3.49 6.60
CA THR A 151 8.67 3.32 5.40
C THR A 151 9.08 1.86 5.27
N GLY A 152 9.56 1.49 4.10
CA GLY A 152 10.04 0.13 3.90
C GLY A 152 10.44 -0.17 2.46
N MET A 153 10.81 -1.41 2.26
CA MET A 153 11.12 -1.94 0.93
C MET A 153 10.52 -3.31 0.73
N VAL A 154 10.33 -3.65 -0.52
CA VAL A 154 9.98 -4.99 -0.95
C VAL A 154 11.26 -5.84 -1.00
N GLY A 155 11.16 -7.06 -0.53
CA GLY A 155 12.21 -8.06 -0.65
C GLY A 155 11.62 -9.45 -0.47
N PHE A 156 12.45 -10.47 -0.51
CA PHE A 156 11.99 -11.83 -0.31
C PHE A 156 11.94 -12.20 1.16
N TRP A 157 10.74 -12.54 1.62
CA TRP A 157 10.51 -13.24 2.88
C TRP A 157 10.54 -14.73 2.60
N TYR A 158 11.27 -15.51 3.41
CA TYR A 158 11.45 -16.93 3.13
C TYR A 158 11.44 -17.80 4.38
N ASN A 159 11.04 -19.05 4.22
CA ASN A 159 11.04 -20.06 5.25
C ASN A 159 12.37 -20.81 5.26
N LYS A 160 13.21 -20.55 6.28
CA LYS A 160 14.54 -21.15 6.45
C LYS A 160 14.49 -22.69 6.51
N GLU A 161 13.43 -23.26 7.14
CA GLU A 161 13.29 -24.71 7.23
C GLU A 161 13.00 -25.34 5.87
N LEU A 162 12.14 -24.71 5.05
CA LEU A 162 11.83 -25.22 3.71
C LEU A 162 13.03 -25.10 2.78
N PHE A 163 13.81 -24.01 2.91
CA PHE A 163 15.09 -23.89 2.19
C PHE A 163 16.05 -24.99 2.59
N GLY A 164 16.23 -25.25 3.90
CA GLY A 164 17.07 -26.34 4.41
C GLY A 164 16.62 -27.70 3.91
N LYS A 165 15.31 -27.99 3.90
CA LYS A 165 14.74 -29.24 3.35
C LYS A 165 15.01 -29.41 1.86
N ALA A 166 15.12 -28.33 1.10
CA ALA A 166 15.47 -28.34 -0.32
C ALA A 166 16.99 -28.33 -0.60
N GLY A 167 17.83 -28.36 0.46
CA GLY A 167 19.28 -28.30 0.32
C GLY A 167 19.81 -26.92 -0.08
N ILE A 168 19.06 -25.86 0.23
CA ILE A 168 19.47 -24.47 -0.04
C ILE A 168 20.07 -23.93 1.27
N SER A 169 21.39 -23.73 1.28
CA SER A 169 22.16 -23.35 2.48
C SER A 169 22.22 -21.85 2.74
N ALA A 170 21.96 -21.04 1.72
CA ALA A 170 21.99 -19.56 1.81
C ALA A 170 20.96 -18.94 0.84
N PRO A 171 20.45 -17.73 1.15
CA PRO A 171 19.65 -16.98 0.21
C PRO A 171 20.39 -16.69 -1.10
N PRO A 172 19.69 -16.73 -2.27
CA PRO A 172 20.28 -16.46 -3.57
C PRO A 172 20.71 -14.99 -3.70
N ALA A 173 21.91 -14.74 -4.20
CA ALA A 173 22.44 -13.41 -4.46
C ALA A 173 22.23 -12.96 -5.92
N THR A 174 22.07 -13.90 -6.84
CA THR A 174 21.84 -13.65 -8.27
C THR A 174 20.52 -14.23 -8.73
N TRP A 175 20.00 -13.71 -9.85
CA TRP A 175 18.76 -14.21 -10.45
C TRP A 175 18.90 -15.69 -10.91
N ALA A 176 20.07 -16.06 -11.41
CA ALA A 176 20.36 -17.45 -11.76
C ALA A 176 20.29 -18.38 -10.54
N GLU A 177 20.87 -17.99 -9.40
CA GLU A 177 20.77 -18.72 -8.14
C GLU A 177 19.34 -18.78 -7.62
N TYR A 178 18.56 -17.70 -7.80
CA TYR A 178 17.14 -17.66 -7.43
C TYR A 178 16.32 -18.68 -8.25
N LEU A 179 16.52 -18.74 -9.56
CA LEU A 179 15.86 -19.73 -10.40
C LEU A 179 16.30 -21.17 -10.04
N ASP A 180 17.56 -21.38 -9.65
CA ASP A 180 18.04 -22.67 -9.15
C ASP A 180 17.39 -23.05 -7.82
N ALA A 181 17.24 -22.10 -6.88
CA ALA A 181 16.51 -22.32 -5.65
C ALA A 181 15.05 -22.72 -5.90
N VAL A 182 14.37 -22.07 -6.86
CA VAL A 182 13.02 -22.47 -7.30
C VAL A 182 12.98 -23.90 -7.81
N ARG A 183 13.96 -24.32 -8.64
CA ARG A 183 14.04 -25.70 -9.15
C ARG A 183 14.26 -26.71 -8.02
N LYS A 184 15.16 -26.41 -7.06
CA LYS A 184 15.43 -27.27 -5.88
C LYS A 184 14.19 -27.44 -5.01
N LEU A 185 13.46 -26.36 -4.73
CA LEU A 185 12.21 -26.40 -3.99
C LEU A 185 11.17 -27.30 -4.67
N LYS A 186 10.99 -27.13 -5.98
CA LYS A 186 10.09 -27.99 -6.78
C LYS A 186 10.50 -29.45 -6.75
N ALA A 187 11.79 -29.74 -6.91
CA ALA A 187 12.32 -31.10 -6.83
C ALA A 187 12.06 -31.76 -5.46
N ALA A 188 12.11 -30.95 -4.40
CA ALA A 188 11.73 -31.35 -3.03
C ALA A 188 10.21 -31.41 -2.79
N LYS A 189 9.38 -31.16 -3.80
CA LYS A 189 7.91 -31.07 -3.74
C LYS A 189 7.40 -29.98 -2.76
N ILE A 190 8.15 -28.89 -2.66
CA ILE A 190 7.82 -27.72 -1.88
C ILE A 190 7.31 -26.66 -2.86
N THR A 191 6.19 -26.00 -2.56
CA THR A 191 5.72 -24.84 -3.31
C THR A 191 6.74 -23.73 -3.17
N PRO A 192 7.36 -23.23 -4.26
CA PRO A 192 8.42 -22.23 -4.14
C PRO A 192 7.92 -20.88 -3.68
N ILE A 193 6.84 -20.37 -4.26
CA ILE A 193 6.42 -18.98 -4.10
C ILE A 193 4.93 -18.89 -3.79
N ALA A 194 4.57 -18.10 -2.78
CA ALA A 194 3.22 -17.61 -2.57
C ALA A 194 3.00 -16.28 -3.33
N LEU A 195 1.90 -16.17 -4.07
CA LEU A 195 1.55 -14.97 -4.86
C LEU A 195 0.04 -14.72 -4.85
N ALA A 196 -0.36 -13.48 -4.58
CA ALA A 196 -1.72 -12.98 -4.69
C ALA A 196 -1.98 -12.42 -6.09
N GLY A 197 -2.35 -13.29 -7.03
CA GLY A 197 -2.58 -12.90 -8.42
C GLY A 197 -3.89 -12.16 -8.66
N LYS A 198 -4.89 -12.31 -7.77
CA LYS A 198 -6.19 -11.63 -7.89
C LYS A 198 -6.07 -10.11 -7.84
N GLU A 199 -5.27 -9.62 -6.93
CA GLU A 199 -5.10 -8.18 -6.69
C GLU A 199 -4.05 -7.54 -7.62
N LYS A 200 -3.27 -8.36 -8.34
CA LYS A 200 -2.28 -7.99 -9.36
C LYS A 200 -1.07 -7.22 -8.84
N TRP A 201 -1.25 -6.28 -7.88
CA TRP A 201 -0.16 -5.46 -7.38
C TRP A 201 1.01 -6.25 -6.77
N PRO A 202 0.86 -7.41 -6.10
CA PRO A 202 2.03 -8.16 -5.65
C PRO A 202 2.88 -8.69 -6.81
N GLY A 203 2.23 -8.99 -7.94
CA GLY A 203 2.90 -9.52 -9.12
C GLY A 203 3.80 -8.51 -9.81
N HIS A 204 3.41 -7.21 -9.85
CA HIS A 204 4.22 -6.21 -10.54
C HIS A 204 5.58 -5.97 -9.88
N TYR A 205 5.75 -6.29 -8.61
CA TYR A 205 7.02 -6.15 -7.89
C TYR A 205 8.16 -6.92 -8.56
N TYR A 206 7.86 -8.09 -9.11
CA TYR A 206 8.84 -8.89 -9.86
C TYR A 206 9.35 -8.14 -11.09
N TRP A 207 8.45 -7.62 -11.91
CA TRP A 207 8.83 -6.87 -13.09
C TRP A 207 9.53 -5.57 -12.76
N ALA A 208 9.06 -4.84 -11.74
CA ALA A 208 9.67 -3.60 -11.28
C ALA A 208 11.13 -3.80 -10.87
N TYR A 209 11.41 -4.80 -10.02
CA TYR A 209 12.78 -5.13 -9.64
C TYR A 209 13.63 -5.60 -10.81
N LEU A 210 13.10 -6.46 -11.68
CA LEU A 210 13.83 -6.90 -12.88
C LEU A 210 14.14 -5.73 -13.80
N ALA A 211 13.21 -4.80 -14.01
CA ALA A 211 13.46 -3.58 -14.76
C ALA A 211 14.58 -2.74 -14.12
N MET A 212 14.56 -2.57 -12.80
CA MET A 212 15.63 -1.89 -12.07
C MET A 212 16.97 -2.61 -12.17
N ARG A 213 17.01 -3.94 -12.10
CA ARG A 213 18.25 -4.73 -12.16
C ARG A 213 18.82 -4.81 -13.58
N VAL A 214 17.96 -4.95 -14.61
CA VAL A 214 18.39 -5.07 -16.00
C VAL A 214 18.73 -3.70 -16.61
N ALA A 215 17.81 -2.76 -16.56
CA ALA A 215 17.96 -1.44 -17.19
C ALA A 215 18.68 -0.42 -16.30
N GLY A 216 18.58 -0.57 -14.99
CA GLY A 216 19.01 0.44 -14.01
C GLY A 216 17.90 1.39 -13.61
N LEU A 217 18.00 1.94 -12.38
CA LEU A 217 17.01 2.83 -11.80
C LEU A 217 16.83 4.12 -12.62
N ASP A 218 17.92 4.73 -13.06
CA ASP A 218 17.87 5.97 -13.85
C ASP A 218 17.18 5.75 -15.21
N ALA A 219 17.43 4.59 -15.86
CA ALA A 219 16.77 4.23 -17.10
C ALA A 219 15.25 4.03 -16.89
N LEU A 220 14.83 3.46 -15.75
CA LEU A 220 13.42 3.30 -15.41
C LEU A 220 12.74 4.66 -15.18
N LYS A 221 13.40 5.57 -14.44
CA LYS A 221 12.92 6.95 -14.24
C LYS A 221 12.82 7.71 -15.56
N GLN A 222 13.84 7.56 -16.41
CA GLN A 222 13.85 8.18 -17.73
C GLN A 222 12.71 7.64 -18.62
N ALA A 223 12.47 6.31 -18.62
CA ALA A 223 11.38 5.71 -19.40
C ALA A 223 10.00 6.24 -18.97
N ALA A 224 9.81 6.49 -17.68
CA ALA A 224 8.59 7.13 -17.17
C ALA A 224 8.45 8.58 -17.67
N GLY A 225 9.53 9.38 -17.62
CA GLY A 225 9.55 10.74 -18.13
C GLY A 225 9.33 10.83 -19.64
N ASP A 226 9.98 9.93 -20.41
CA ASP A 226 9.86 9.84 -21.87
C ASP A 226 8.52 9.20 -22.32
N LYS A 227 7.75 8.63 -21.37
CA LYS A 227 6.55 7.83 -21.63
C LYS A 227 6.82 6.66 -22.59
N ASP A 228 8.00 6.02 -22.49
CA ASP A 228 8.44 4.94 -23.37
C ASP A 228 9.20 3.82 -22.62
N PHE A 229 8.53 2.69 -22.41
CA PHE A 229 9.07 1.48 -21.80
C PHE A 229 9.43 0.41 -22.81
N THR A 230 9.42 0.71 -24.15
CA THR A 230 9.67 -0.30 -25.19
C THR A 230 11.15 -0.58 -25.44
N LYS A 231 12.06 0.06 -24.70
CA LYS A 231 13.51 -0.17 -24.83
C LYS A 231 13.87 -1.64 -24.55
N PRO A 232 14.88 -2.20 -25.23
CA PRO A 232 15.23 -3.62 -25.12
C PRO A 232 15.46 -4.14 -23.70
N ASP A 233 16.02 -3.31 -22.81
CA ASP A 233 16.31 -3.70 -21.43
C ASP A 233 15.02 -3.99 -20.64
N PHE A 234 13.92 -3.29 -20.90
CA PHE A 234 12.62 -3.55 -20.23
C PHE A 234 11.92 -4.78 -20.80
N VAL A 235 12.11 -5.07 -22.10
CA VAL A 235 11.69 -6.34 -22.69
C VAL A 235 12.48 -7.50 -22.07
N ALA A 236 13.81 -7.33 -21.89
CA ALA A 236 14.64 -8.33 -21.22
C ALA A 236 14.24 -8.55 -19.75
N ALA A 237 13.85 -7.52 -19.02
CA ALA A 237 13.27 -7.66 -17.68
C ALA A 237 12.00 -8.54 -17.69
N GLY A 238 11.13 -8.33 -18.67
CA GLY A 238 9.96 -9.20 -18.90
C GLY A 238 10.34 -10.64 -19.28
N ALA A 239 11.40 -10.83 -20.05
CA ALA A 239 11.90 -12.15 -20.41
C ALA A 239 12.43 -12.92 -19.18
N HIS A 240 13.16 -12.27 -18.27
CA HIS A 240 13.56 -12.88 -16.99
C HIS A 240 12.35 -13.26 -16.12
N LEU A 241 11.31 -12.42 -16.09
CA LEU A 241 10.08 -12.80 -15.39
C LEU A 241 9.41 -14.02 -16.05
N LYS A 242 9.41 -14.07 -17.37
CA LYS A 242 8.89 -15.23 -18.11
C LYS A 242 9.67 -16.52 -17.81
N GLU A 243 11.00 -16.46 -17.68
CA GLU A 243 11.81 -17.61 -17.26
C GLU A 243 11.33 -18.18 -15.90
N LEU A 244 10.99 -17.29 -14.95
CA LEU A 244 10.43 -17.71 -13.67
C LEU A 244 9.04 -18.34 -13.85
N VAL A 245 8.15 -17.72 -14.62
CA VAL A 245 6.79 -18.22 -14.89
C VAL A 245 6.81 -19.61 -15.53
N ASP A 246 7.74 -19.84 -16.45
CA ASP A 246 7.90 -21.13 -17.15
C ASP A 246 8.30 -22.26 -16.19
N LEU A 247 8.88 -21.96 -15.03
CA LEU A 247 9.12 -22.92 -13.95
C LEU A 247 7.85 -23.27 -13.17
N GLN A 248 6.72 -22.59 -13.37
CA GLN A 248 5.47 -22.76 -12.60
C GLN A 248 5.73 -22.73 -11.07
N PRO A 249 6.25 -21.61 -10.53
CA PRO A 249 6.75 -21.56 -9.16
C PRO A 249 5.67 -21.29 -8.11
N PHE A 250 4.49 -20.84 -8.55
CA PHE A 250 3.45 -20.32 -7.67
C PHE A 250 2.54 -21.41 -7.11
N GLN A 251 1.91 -21.15 -5.97
CA GLN A 251 0.91 -22.06 -5.40
C GLN A 251 -0.26 -22.26 -6.37
N THR A 252 -0.88 -23.44 -6.30
CA THR A 252 -2.08 -23.74 -7.10
C THR A 252 -3.18 -22.70 -6.83
N GLY A 253 -3.77 -22.17 -7.90
CA GLY A 253 -4.86 -21.18 -7.78
C GLY A 253 -4.40 -19.76 -7.48
N PHE A 254 -3.12 -19.44 -7.59
CA PHE A 254 -2.56 -18.12 -7.27
C PHE A 254 -3.27 -16.96 -8.00
N LEU A 255 -3.76 -17.17 -9.22
CA LEU A 255 -4.48 -16.13 -9.98
C LEU A 255 -5.80 -15.69 -9.32
N ALA A 256 -6.38 -16.53 -8.47
CA ALA A 256 -7.60 -16.21 -7.72
C ALA A 256 -7.33 -15.89 -6.24
N ALA A 257 -6.10 -16.07 -5.77
CA ALA A 257 -5.70 -15.82 -4.40
C ALA A 257 -5.56 -14.31 -4.14
N GLY A 258 -6.16 -13.81 -3.06
CA GLY A 258 -5.92 -12.48 -2.54
C GLY A 258 -4.71 -12.45 -1.61
N TYR A 259 -4.28 -11.25 -1.17
CA TYR A 259 -3.13 -11.12 -0.28
C TYR A 259 -3.47 -11.55 1.15
N SER A 260 -4.41 -10.88 1.81
CA SER A 260 -4.79 -11.11 3.22
C SER A 260 -6.05 -11.97 3.40
N THR A 261 -6.44 -12.74 2.38
CA THR A 261 -7.58 -13.65 2.47
C THR A 261 -7.20 -14.95 3.19
N PRO A 262 -8.17 -15.72 3.74
CA PRO A 262 -7.88 -16.93 4.54
C PRO A 262 -7.00 -17.99 3.85
N ASP A 263 -7.10 -18.12 2.52
CA ASP A 263 -6.28 -19.03 1.70
C ASP A 263 -5.36 -18.24 0.75
N GLY A 264 -5.09 -16.97 1.08
CA GLY A 264 -4.32 -16.06 0.27
C GLY A 264 -2.80 -16.22 0.40
N GLN A 265 -2.07 -15.27 -0.16
CA GLN A 265 -0.61 -15.26 -0.18
C GLN A 265 -0.05 -15.28 1.25
N ALA A 266 -0.47 -14.34 2.11
CA ALA A 266 0.02 -14.22 3.48
C ALA A 266 -0.31 -15.46 4.33
N ALA A 267 -1.52 -16.03 4.20
CA ALA A 267 -1.88 -17.27 4.89
C ALA A 267 -1.08 -18.47 4.38
N THR A 268 -0.79 -18.54 3.07
CA THR A 268 0.03 -19.59 2.47
C THR A 268 1.45 -19.54 3.02
N MET A 269 2.02 -18.34 3.10
CA MET A 269 3.36 -18.14 3.66
C MET A 269 3.40 -18.37 5.16
N GLY A 270 2.53 -17.74 5.93
CA GLY A 270 2.48 -17.82 7.40
C GLY A 270 2.18 -19.22 7.95
N ASN A 271 1.54 -20.08 7.15
CA ASN A 271 1.32 -21.50 7.48
C ASN A 271 2.44 -22.42 6.96
N GLY A 272 3.52 -21.89 6.38
CA GLY A 272 4.63 -22.68 5.84
C GLY A 272 4.26 -23.56 4.64
N LYS A 273 3.23 -23.20 3.88
CA LYS A 273 2.79 -23.93 2.68
C LYS A 273 3.57 -23.51 1.41
N ALA A 274 4.26 -22.38 1.45
CA ALA A 274 5.21 -21.94 0.42
C ALA A 274 6.54 -21.55 1.06
N ALA A 275 7.60 -21.60 0.27
CA ALA A 275 8.95 -21.35 0.73
C ALA A 275 9.31 -19.87 0.79
N MET A 276 8.72 -19.03 -0.05
CA MET A 276 9.00 -17.58 -0.07
C MET A 276 7.87 -16.78 -0.69
N GLU A 277 7.90 -15.47 -0.43
CA GLU A 277 7.09 -14.46 -1.11
C GLU A 277 7.92 -13.20 -1.35
N LEU A 278 7.60 -12.44 -2.38
CA LEU A 278 8.15 -11.10 -2.64
C LEU A 278 7.17 -10.07 -2.10
N MET A 279 7.52 -9.41 -0.97
CA MET A 279 6.59 -8.54 -0.27
C MET A 279 7.31 -7.45 0.53
N GLY A 280 6.57 -6.43 0.95
CA GLY A 280 7.07 -5.33 1.77
C GLY A 280 7.32 -5.71 3.23
N GLN A 281 7.81 -4.74 4.01
CA GLN A 281 8.17 -4.90 5.43
C GLN A 281 7.01 -5.30 6.33
N TRP A 282 5.78 -5.10 5.92
CA TRP A 282 4.57 -5.49 6.66
C TRP A 282 4.27 -7.00 6.64
N ALA A 283 4.93 -7.76 5.74
CA ALA A 283 4.64 -9.17 5.51
C ALA A 283 4.64 -10.02 6.78
N PRO A 284 5.62 -9.93 7.69
CA PRO A 284 5.65 -10.77 8.89
C PRO A 284 4.41 -10.62 9.78
N GLY A 285 3.89 -9.40 9.91
CA GLY A 285 2.68 -9.10 10.68
C GLY A 285 1.43 -9.73 10.05
N VAL A 286 1.26 -9.53 8.74
CA VAL A 286 0.10 -10.05 7.99
C VAL A 286 0.16 -11.57 7.86
N GLU A 287 1.33 -12.15 7.60
CA GLU A 287 1.54 -13.61 7.62
C GLU A 287 1.14 -14.23 8.95
N LYS A 288 1.58 -13.62 10.05
CA LYS A 288 1.24 -14.07 11.40
C LYS A 288 -0.27 -14.01 11.64
N ASP A 289 -0.90 -12.87 11.36
CA ASP A 289 -2.33 -12.70 11.60
C ASP A 289 -3.19 -13.62 10.71
N SER A 290 -2.78 -13.87 9.47
CA SER A 290 -3.46 -14.76 8.52
C SER A 290 -3.19 -16.25 8.77
N SER A 291 -2.22 -16.60 9.60
CA SER A 291 -1.86 -18.01 9.88
C SER A 291 -2.78 -18.66 10.89
N VAL A 292 -2.86 -20.02 10.85
CA VAL A 292 -3.61 -20.81 11.80
C VAL A 292 -3.06 -20.58 13.22
N GLY A 293 -3.94 -20.15 14.11
CA GLY A 293 -3.58 -19.83 15.50
C GLY A 293 -2.71 -18.58 15.64
N LYS A 294 -2.60 -17.75 14.60
CA LYS A 294 -1.84 -16.50 14.57
C LYS A 294 -0.37 -16.65 14.99
N LYS A 295 0.26 -17.73 14.57
CA LYS A 295 1.65 -18.07 14.95
C LYS A 295 2.68 -17.52 13.95
N GLY A 296 2.35 -17.53 12.64
CA GLY A 296 3.32 -17.25 11.58
C GLY A 296 4.46 -18.26 11.56
N LEU A 297 5.56 -17.90 10.92
CA LEU A 297 6.77 -18.71 10.83
C LEU A 297 7.74 -18.50 12.02
N GLY A 298 7.56 -17.47 12.83
CA GLY A 298 8.45 -17.16 13.96
C GLY A 298 9.92 -17.08 13.52
N ASP A 299 10.82 -17.75 14.25
CA ASP A 299 12.27 -17.74 13.99
C ASP A 299 12.67 -18.38 12.65
N SER A 300 11.76 -19.18 12.05
CA SER A 300 11.98 -19.77 10.72
C SER A 300 11.82 -18.76 9.59
N LEU A 301 11.26 -17.56 9.85
CA LEU A 301 11.18 -16.50 8.85
C LEU A 301 12.54 -15.84 8.67
N GLY A 302 12.92 -15.59 7.42
CA GLY A 302 14.09 -14.83 7.04
C GLY A 302 13.77 -13.82 5.96
N PHE A 303 14.70 -12.91 5.70
CA PHE A 303 14.60 -11.88 4.67
C PHE A 303 15.87 -11.84 3.83
N PHE A 304 15.73 -11.57 2.52
CA PHE A 304 16.84 -11.21 1.65
C PHE A 304 16.40 -10.21 0.58
N PRO A 305 17.28 -9.28 0.16
CA PRO A 305 16.98 -8.32 -0.89
C PRO A 305 16.77 -9.01 -2.24
N PHE A 306 16.10 -8.35 -3.18
CA PHE A 306 15.94 -8.88 -4.54
C PHE A 306 17.30 -9.07 -5.21
N PRO A 307 17.58 -10.25 -5.81
CA PRO A 307 18.88 -10.61 -6.34
C PRO A 307 19.37 -9.68 -7.46
N ALA A 308 20.68 -9.71 -7.71
CA ALA A 308 21.28 -9.11 -8.88
C ALA A 308 20.92 -9.91 -10.15
N VAL A 309 20.88 -9.25 -11.30
CA VAL A 309 20.77 -9.91 -12.62
C VAL A 309 22.14 -9.82 -13.31
N ASP A 310 22.69 -10.95 -13.68
CA ASP A 310 23.99 -11.01 -14.35
C ASP A 310 23.96 -10.24 -15.68
N GLY A 311 24.94 -9.38 -15.90
CA GLY A 311 24.98 -8.49 -17.06
C GLY A 311 24.00 -7.31 -17.01
N GLY A 312 23.21 -7.19 -15.95
CA GLY A 312 22.32 -6.06 -15.73
C GLY A 312 23.08 -4.78 -15.36
N LYS A 313 22.47 -3.63 -15.62
CA LYS A 313 23.04 -2.28 -15.42
C LYS A 313 22.68 -1.70 -14.04
N GLY A 314 21.70 -2.31 -13.35
CA GLY A 314 21.20 -1.83 -12.06
C GLY A 314 22.06 -2.27 -10.89
N LYS A 315 21.99 -1.54 -9.80
CA LYS A 315 22.72 -1.83 -8.57
C LYS A 315 21.87 -2.71 -7.65
N ILE A 316 22.50 -3.71 -7.03
CA ILE A 316 21.83 -4.54 -6.01
C ILE A 316 21.38 -3.72 -4.80
N THR A 317 22.04 -2.60 -4.54
CA THR A 317 21.72 -1.65 -3.46
C THR A 317 20.55 -0.73 -3.77
N ASP A 318 20.03 -0.69 -5.01
CA ASP A 318 18.83 0.09 -5.30
C ASP A 318 17.61 -0.61 -4.74
N ALA A 319 16.83 0.10 -3.92
CA ALA A 319 15.64 -0.41 -3.26
C ALA A 319 14.37 -0.03 -4.02
N PHE A 320 13.38 -0.90 -3.94
CA PHE A 320 12.02 -0.69 -4.43
C PHE A 320 11.05 -0.88 -3.29
N GLY A 321 10.11 0.01 -3.13
CA GLY A 321 9.16 -0.09 -2.03
C GLY A 321 8.42 1.21 -1.79
N GLY A 322 8.17 1.49 -0.53
CA GLY A 322 7.46 2.67 -0.04
C GLY A 322 6.97 2.44 1.36
N GLY A 323 6.28 3.41 1.88
CA GLY A 323 5.53 3.35 3.12
C GLY A 323 4.13 3.90 2.93
N GLY A 324 3.31 3.72 3.95
CA GLY A 324 2.00 4.34 4.05
C GLY A 324 2.08 5.70 4.73
N GLY A 325 1.05 6.49 4.50
CA GLY A 325 0.83 7.76 5.18
C GLY A 325 -0.60 8.23 4.98
N PHE A 326 -0.87 9.45 5.36
CA PHE A 326 -2.20 10.03 5.25
C PHE A 326 -2.17 11.37 4.55
N ALA A 327 -3.13 11.56 3.65
CA ALA A 327 -3.49 12.85 3.08
C ALA A 327 -4.73 13.41 3.78
N VAL A 328 -4.92 14.71 3.66
CA VAL A 328 -6.04 15.45 4.25
C VAL A 328 -6.94 15.97 3.13
N GLY A 329 -8.21 15.62 3.17
CA GLY A 329 -9.19 16.06 2.19
C GLY A 329 -9.41 17.58 2.20
N LYS A 330 -9.80 18.13 1.04
CA LYS A 330 -9.91 19.59 0.82
C LYS A 330 -10.78 20.33 1.85
N ASP A 331 -11.86 19.69 2.31
CA ASP A 331 -12.85 20.29 3.22
C ASP A 331 -12.68 19.84 4.68
N ALA A 332 -11.66 19.03 4.98
CA ALA A 332 -11.40 18.48 6.30
C ALA A 332 -11.20 19.60 7.37
N PRO A 333 -11.65 19.40 8.60
CA PRO A 333 -11.37 20.34 9.70
C PRO A 333 -9.87 20.38 10.05
N SER A 334 -9.44 21.45 10.73
CA SER A 334 -8.03 21.62 11.14
C SER A 334 -7.52 20.49 12.02
N GLU A 335 -8.39 19.90 12.83
CA GLU A 335 -8.11 18.79 13.74
C GLU A 335 -7.64 17.51 12.97
N ALA A 336 -7.97 17.39 11.68
CA ALA A 336 -7.44 16.33 10.83
C ALA A 336 -5.91 16.43 10.70
N VAL A 337 -5.36 17.62 10.49
CA VAL A 337 -3.90 17.83 10.44
C VAL A 337 -3.26 17.67 11.81
N GLU A 338 -3.93 18.10 12.87
CA GLU A 338 -3.47 17.91 14.25
C GLU A 338 -3.38 16.42 14.60
N PHE A 339 -4.30 15.59 14.07
CA PHE A 339 -4.24 14.15 14.22
C PHE A 339 -3.05 13.53 13.49
N LEU A 340 -2.70 13.99 12.28
CA LEU A 340 -1.47 13.55 11.61
C LEU A 340 -0.23 13.86 12.44
N LYS A 341 -0.16 15.04 13.02
CA LYS A 341 0.90 15.43 13.97
C LYS A 341 0.92 14.54 15.21
N PHE A 342 -0.25 14.16 15.72
CA PHE A 342 -0.37 13.26 16.87
C PHE A 342 0.18 11.86 16.53
N ILE A 343 -0.18 11.28 15.37
CA ILE A 343 0.39 10.01 14.89
C ILE A 343 1.91 10.10 14.79
N ALA A 344 2.45 11.21 14.29
CA ALA A 344 3.89 11.44 14.14
C ALA A 344 4.64 11.70 15.45
N GLN A 345 4.00 11.62 16.62
CA GLN A 345 4.70 11.73 17.89
C GLN A 345 5.57 10.50 18.14
N PRO A 346 6.78 10.65 18.75
CA PRO A 346 7.69 9.52 18.97
C PRO A 346 7.08 8.34 19.72
N GLU A 347 6.21 8.58 20.70
CA GLU A 347 5.55 7.54 21.49
C GLU A 347 4.59 6.70 20.64
N ASN A 348 3.83 7.36 19.75
CA ASN A 348 2.89 6.70 18.86
C ASN A 348 3.63 5.88 17.78
N ALA A 349 4.65 6.47 17.17
CA ALA A 349 5.50 5.79 16.20
C ALA A 349 6.25 4.59 16.80
N ARG A 350 6.76 4.68 18.06
CA ARG A 350 7.33 3.55 18.79
C ARG A 350 6.30 2.45 19.04
N THR A 351 5.09 2.84 19.37
CA THR A 351 4.01 1.89 19.63
C THR A 351 3.65 1.12 18.36
N GLU A 352 3.54 1.81 17.22
CA GLU A 352 3.31 1.17 15.91
C GLU A 352 4.45 0.22 15.54
N ALA A 353 5.70 0.66 15.64
CA ALA A 353 6.87 -0.18 15.34
C ALA A 353 6.90 -1.47 16.18
N LYS A 354 6.63 -1.36 17.48
CA LYS A 354 6.61 -2.53 18.40
C LYS A 354 5.43 -3.46 18.17
N THR A 355 4.26 -2.90 17.84
CA THR A 355 3.00 -3.65 17.81
C THR A 355 2.77 -4.27 16.43
N ALA A 356 2.98 -3.50 15.36
CA ALA A 356 2.69 -3.89 14.00
C ALA A 356 3.93 -4.29 13.18
N GLY A 357 5.14 -4.12 13.75
CA GLY A 357 6.36 -4.49 13.05
C GLY A 357 6.64 -3.63 11.83
N VAL A 358 6.25 -2.36 11.86
CA VAL A 358 6.55 -1.40 10.79
C VAL A 358 7.87 -0.67 11.05
N LEU A 359 8.50 -0.16 10.00
CA LEU A 359 9.68 0.71 10.13
C LEU A 359 9.19 2.16 10.31
N PRO A 360 9.42 2.78 11.48
CA PRO A 360 8.94 4.13 11.76
C PRO A 360 9.70 5.16 10.92
N VAL A 361 9.00 6.19 10.46
CA VAL A 361 9.59 7.35 9.80
C VAL A 361 10.03 8.41 10.79
N VAL A 362 9.58 8.33 12.04
CA VAL A 362 9.99 9.24 13.12
C VAL A 362 11.36 8.81 13.63
N LYS A 363 12.40 9.63 13.42
CA LYS A 363 13.79 9.33 13.78
C LYS A 363 13.96 8.86 15.22
N ALA A 364 13.27 9.51 16.16
CA ALA A 364 13.32 9.16 17.58
C ALA A 364 12.65 7.81 17.93
N ALA A 365 12.07 7.11 16.98
CA ALA A 365 11.40 5.81 17.17
C ALA A 365 12.17 4.62 16.56
N GLU A 366 13.32 4.84 15.93
CA GLU A 366 14.12 3.79 15.27
C GLU A 366 14.53 2.66 16.23
N ASP A 367 14.81 3.00 17.49
CA ASP A 367 15.19 2.05 18.54
C ASP A 367 14.08 1.04 18.91
N ALA A 368 12.83 1.31 18.50
CA ALA A 368 11.71 0.42 18.71
C ALA A 368 11.69 -0.81 17.78
N VAL A 369 12.45 -0.77 16.68
CA VAL A 369 12.60 -1.91 15.75
C VAL A 369 13.50 -2.96 16.39
N THR A 370 12.93 -4.06 16.88
CA THR A 370 13.66 -5.13 17.57
C THR A 370 13.80 -6.39 16.73
N ASP A 371 12.89 -6.65 15.81
CA ASP A 371 12.92 -7.81 14.93
C ASP A 371 14.17 -7.84 14.05
N PRO A 372 14.95 -8.95 14.01
CA PRO A 372 16.20 -9.02 13.26
C PRO A 372 16.02 -8.88 11.74
N ASN A 373 14.91 -9.37 11.18
CA ASN A 373 14.65 -9.24 9.75
C ASN A 373 14.28 -7.79 9.40
N LEU A 374 13.48 -7.12 10.23
CA LEU A 374 13.16 -5.69 10.04
C LEU A 374 14.39 -4.80 10.22
N LYS A 375 15.32 -5.15 11.13
CA LYS A 375 16.62 -4.49 11.21
C LYS A 375 17.42 -4.66 9.91
N LEU A 376 17.40 -5.83 9.31
CA LEU A 376 18.05 -6.07 8.01
C LEU A 376 17.40 -5.24 6.90
N VAL A 377 16.07 -5.12 6.88
CA VAL A 377 15.34 -4.23 5.95
C VAL A 377 15.79 -2.77 6.16
N ALA A 378 15.82 -2.29 7.40
CA ALA A 378 16.24 -0.93 7.74
C ALA A 378 17.70 -0.65 7.32
N GLN A 379 18.63 -1.59 7.58
CA GLN A 379 20.02 -1.51 7.15
C GLN A 379 20.16 -1.47 5.63
N THR A 380 19.37 -2.30 4.91
CA THR A 380 19.37 -2.32 3.45
C THR A 380 18.89 -0.98 2.89
N LEU A 381 17.85 -0.40 3.48
CA LEU A 381 17.36 0.94 3.11
C LEU A 381 18.41 2.03 3.39
N THR A 382 19.05 2.00 4.55
CA THR A 382 20.08 2.98 4.93
C THR A 382 21.28 2.95 3.99
N THR A 383 21.64 1.78 3.47
CA THR A 383 22.74 1.59 2.51
C THR A 383 22.31 1.68 1.06
N SER A 384 21.01 1.90 0.80
CA SER A 384 20.49 2.02 -0.56
C SER A 384 21.09 3.23 -1.28
N THR A 385 21.50 3.01 -2.53
CA THR A 385 22.06 4.05 -3.40
C THR A 385 21.01 4.72 -4.28
N GLY A 386 19.80 4.15 -4.33
CA GLY A 386 18.67 4.69 -5.05
C GLY A 386 17.37 4.03 -4.60
N PHE A 387 16.26 4.76 -4.78
CA PHE A 387 14.94 4.30 -4.34
C PHE A 387 13.91 4.52 -5.44
N GLN A 388 13.06 3.52 -5.64
CA GLN A 388 11.89 3.56 -6.52
C GLN A 388 10.64 3.27 -5.70
N LEU A 389 9.70 4.22 -5.70
CA LEU A 389 8.36 4.02 -5.15
C LEU A 389 7.60 2.96 -5.99
N TYR A 390 6.65 2.25 -5.37
CA TYR A 390 5.74 1.33 -6.07
C TYR A 390 5.25 1.93 -7.38
N LEU A 391 5.40 1.20 -8.50
CA LEU A 391 5.13 1.78 -9.83
C LEU A 391 3.66 2.19 -10.00
N ASP A 392 2.74 1.47 -9.36
CA ASP A 392 1.31 1.76 -9.38
C ASP A 392 0.94 3.01 -8.54
N GLN A 393 1.88 3.54 -7.76
CA GLN A 393 1.73 4.77 -6.98
C GLN A 393 2.61 5.91 -7.53
N ALA A 394 3.79 5.57 -8.01
CA ALA A 394 4.74 6.53 -8.57
C ALA A 394 4.22 7.20 -9.85
N TYR A 395 3.45 6.45 -10.65
CA TYR A 395 2.92 6.91 -11.93
C TYR A 395 1.48 7.42 -11.78
N ALA A 396 1.00 8.10 -12.83
CA ALA A 396 -0.42 8.45 -12.92
C ALA A 396 -1.30 7.18 -12.81
N PRO A 397 -2.49 7.25 -12.21
CA PRO A 397 -3.31 6.06 -11.90
C PRO A 397 -3.54 5.11 -13.06
N ALA A 398 -3.80 5.63 -14.27
CA ALA A 398 -4.02 4.79 -15.44
C ALA A 398 -2.76 4.01 -15.86
N VAL A 399 -1.58 4.62 -15.72
CA VAL A 399 -0.29 3.98 -16.03
C VAL A 399 0.03 2.92 -14.97
N GLY A 400 -0.14 3.29 -13.69
CA GLY A 400 0.07 2.37 -12.57
C GLY A 400 -0.82 1.14 -12.64
N GLN A 401 -2.11 1.33 -12.95
CA GLN A 401 -3.04 0.22 -13.17
C GLN A 401 -2.61 -0.65 -14.36
N GLN A 402 -2.14 -0.03 -15.46
CA GLN A 402 -1.69 -0.80 -16.62
C GLN A 402 -0.42 -1.61 -16.33
N VAL A 403 0.48 -1.12 -15.45
CA VAL A 403 1.61 -1.93 -14.97
C VAL A 403 1.10 -3.19 -14.28
N ASN A 404 0.17 -3.04 -13.32
CA ASN A 404 -0.44 -4.17 -12.62
C ASN A 404 -1.10 -5.16 -13.58
N ASP A 405 -1.89 -4.68 -14.52
CA ASP A 405 -2.68 -5.50 -15.44
C ASP A 405 -1.79 -6.27 -16.41
N SER A 406 -0.84 -5.59 -17.07
CA SER A 406 0.02 -6.21 -18.07
C SER A 406 1.00 -7.23 -17.49
N VAL A 407 1.55 -6.94 -16.29
CA VAL A 407 2.40 -7.90 -15.58
C VAL A 407 1.58 -9.11 -15.10
N ALA A 408 0.34 -8.92 -14.64
CA ALA A 408 -0.53 -10.04 -14.28
C ALA A 408 -0.84 -10.95 -15.47
N GLU A 409 -1.01 -10.41 -16.68
CA GLU A 409 -1.17 -11.21 -17.91
C GLU A 409 0.12 -12.00 -18.24
N LEU A 410 1.31 -11.44 -18.02
CA LEU A 410 2.58 -12.17 -18.17
C LEU A 410 2.70 -13.30 -17.16
N LEU A 411 2.36 -13.06 -15.89
CA LEU A 411 2.35 -14.06 -14.82
C LEU A 411 1.34 -15.19 -15.10
N ALA A 412 0.24 -14.88 -15.77
CA ALA A 412 -0.75 -15.84 -16.22
C ALA A 412 -0.36 -16.57 -17.52
N ALA A 413 0.84 -16.32 -18.08
CA ALA A 413 1.33 -16.81 -19.37
C ALA A 413 0.42 -16.43 -20.56
N LYS A 414 -0.28 -15.27 -20.49
CA LYS A 414 -1.18 -14.77 -21.53
C LYS A 414 -0.59 -13.62 -22.36
N ALA A 415 0.47 -12.98 -21.88
CA ALA A 415 1.17 -11.91 -22.57
C ALA A 415 2.65 -12.23 -22.77
N SER A 416 3.25 -11.67 -23.83
CA SER A 416 4.70 -11.67 -24.02
C SER A 416 5.36 -10.46 -23.33
N PRO A 417 6.67 -10.49 -23.06
CA PRO A 417 7.43 -9.35 -22.54
C PRO A 417 7.22 -8.06 -23.35
N GLU A 418 7.17 -8.16 -24.69
CA GLU A 418 6.96 -7.03 -25.60
C GLU A 418 5.55 -6.45 -25.44
N GLN A 419 4.55 -7.30 -25.24
CA GLN A 419 3.17 -6.84 -24.98
C GLN A 419 3.04 -6.08 -23.67
N VAL A 420 3.75 -6.52 -22.61
CA VAL A 420 3.78 -5.81 -21.31
C VAL A 420 4.29 -4.40 -21.49
N VAL A 421 5.50 -4.23 -22.04
CA VAL A 421 6.12 -2.90 -22.17
C VAL A 421 5.37 -2.00 -23.15
N LYS A 422 4.76 -2.58 -24.18
CA LYS A 422 3.90 -1.85 -25.11
C LYS A 422 2.65 -1.33 -24.40
N ALA A 423 1.97 -2.16 -23.64
CA ALA A 423 0.77 -1.76 -22.93
C ALA A 423 1.04 -0.63 -21.93
N ILE A 424 2.12 -0.72 -21.14
CA ILE A 424 2.56 0.33 -20.23
C ILE A 424 2.85 1.64 -21.00
N THR A 425 3.57 1.54 -22.12
CA THR A 425 3.90 2.70 -22.97
C THR A 425 2.65 3.34 -23.55
N ASP A 426 1.71 2.55 -24.04
CA ASP A 426 0.46 3.05 -24.64
C ASP A 426 -0.37 3.82 -23.58
N ALA A 427 -0.46 3.28 -22.35
CA ALA A 427 -1.12 3.97 -21.24
C ALA A 427 -0.40 5.27 -20.85
N ALA A 428 0.93 5.26 -20.78
CA ALA A 428 1.73 6.44 -20.44
C ALA A 428 1.57 7.59 -21.47
N LYS A 429 1.39 7.28 -22.75
CA LYS A 429 1.17 8.26 -23.80
C LYS A 429 -0.25 8.84 -23.81
N GLN A 430 -1.21 8.17 -23.19
CA GLN A 430 -2.62 8.62 -23.11
C GLN A 430 -2.89 9.49 -21.88
N GLY A 431 -2.13 9.34 -20.80
CA GLY A 431 -2.20 10.15 -19.58
C GLY A 431 -1.06 11.13 -19.51
#